data_030a6e36b71fd877336845b1be892a84
#
_entry.id   030a6e36b71fd877336845b1be892a84
#
_cell.length_a   1.000
_cell.length_b   1.000
_cell.length_c   1.000
_cell.angle_alpha   90.00
_cell.angle_beta   90.00
_cell.angle_gamma   90.00
#
_symmetry.space_group_name_H-M   'P 1'
#
loop_
_entity.id
_entity.type
_entity.pdbx_description
1 polymer ?
#
loop_
_entity_poly.entity_id
_entity_poly.type
_entity_poly.pdbx_seq_one_letter_code
_entity_poly.pdbx_strand_id
1 'polypeptide(L)'
;SENDFSVSNVTCEMAKNPLALDVKSPRFSWQIVSRKTNISQKSYQIIVSSSEEKLSNNLGDVWDSGIVNSNKSQLVNYPNNNLKKETKYFWKVKIWNQDNKESSWSETAFFRLAPDTSNLKPTWIGAITKADSHLPEGRHYHTATFNRAKKDSIINASDSLSRQSIMLRKPFSISKEIKDAVVYISGLGHYELSLNGKKIGNSEFAPLWTDYDKSVNYNVYELSQEQFQDGEN
;
A
#
# COMPACT_ATOMS: atom_id res chain seq x y z
N SER A 1 29.07 21.49 10.90
CA SER A 1 29.55 21.27 9.52
C SER A 1 28.42 20.59 8.75
N GLU A 2 27.89 21.25 7.73
CA GLU A 2 26.96 20.58 6.81
C GLU A 2 27.68 19.40 6.18
N ASN A 3 27.08 18.23 6.23
CA ASN A 3 27.63 17.05 5.59
C ASN A 3 27.63 17.26 4.06
N ASP A 4 28.77 17.05 3.43
CA ASP A 4 28.95 17.22 1.98
C ASP A 4 28.07 16.27 1.14
N PHE A 5 27.47 15.28 1.78
CA PHE A 5 26.60 14.27 1.16
C PHE A 5 25.51 13.79 2.13
N SER A 6 24.43 13.29 1.58
CA SER A 6 23.28 12.80 2.31
C SER A 6 22.65 11.58 1.62
N VAL A 7 21.77 10.92 2.35
CA VAL A 7 20.91 9.84 1.83
C VAL A 7 19.55 10.41 1.48
N SER A 8 19.01 10.02 0.34
CA SER A 8 17.67 10.43 -0.13
C SER A 8 16.97 9.26 -0.82
N ASN A 9 15.72 9.50 -1.22
CA ASN A 9 14.90 8.56 -1.96
C ASN A 9 14.93 7.14 -1.37
N VAL A 10 14.68 7.05 -0.07
CA VAL A 10 14.60 5.78 0.64
C VAL A 10 13.31 5.04 0.27
N THR A 11 13.45 3.80 -0.17
CA THR A 11 12.34 2.96 -0.64
C THR A 11 12.41 1.55 -0.05
N CYS A 12 11.25 0.93 0.14
CA CYS A 12 11.12 -0.46 0.51
C CYS A 12 10.34 -1.18 -0.60
N GLU A 13 10.89 -2.29 -1.14
CA GLU A 13 10.35 -2.98 -2.32
C GLU A 13 10.09 -2.02 -3.50
N MET A 14 11.01 -1.08 -3.73
CA MET A 14 10.96 -0.04 -4.77
C MET A 14 9.79 0.97 -4.62
N ALA A 15 9.05 0.93 -3.52
CA ALA A 15 7.96 1.85 -3.23
C ALA A 15 8.32 2.77 -2.05
N LYS A 16 7.84 4.03 -2.09
CA LYS A 16 7.94 4.95 -0.97
C LYS A 16 6.80 4.66 0.00
N ASN A 17 7.14 4.30 1.25
CA ASN A 17 6.19 4.06 2.33
C ASN A 17 5.03 3.10 1.97
N PRO A 18 5.32 1.88 1.49
CA PRO A 18 4.28 0.95 1.05
C PRO A 18 3.39 0.48 2.21
N LEU A 19 2.07 0.40 1.95
CA LEU A 19 1.04 0.09 2.95
C LEU A 19 0.62 -1.39 3.02
N ALA A 20 1.06 -2.21 2.06
CA ALA A 20 0.67 -3.63 2.02
C ALA A 20 1.71 -4.48 1.27
N LEU A 21 2.84 -4.74 1.91
CA LEU A 21 3.85 -5.62 1.34
C LEU A 21 3.53 -7.09 1.65
N ASP A 22 3.33 -7.88 0.62
CA ASP A 22 3.19 -9.34 0.77
C ASP A 22 4.53 -10.06 0.54
N VAL A 23 5.50 -9.70 1.36
CA VAL A 23 6.83 -10.30 1.37
C VAL A 23 7.25 -10.67 2.78
N LYS A 24 8.03 -11.73 2.93
CA LYS A 24 8.55 -12.15 4.24
C LYS A 24 9.80 -11.36 4.65
N SER A 25 10.62 -10.98 3.65
CA SER A 25 11.89 -10.30 3.84
C SER A 25 11.93 -9.07 2.92
N PRO A 26 11.48 -7.91 3.37
CA PRO A 26 11.48 -6.69 2.58
C PRO A 26 12.89 -6.23 2.26
N ARG A 27 13.05 -5.53 1.12
CA ARG A 27 14.33 -5.05 0.61
C ARG A 27 14.35 -3.52 0.61
N PHE A 28 15.43 -2.96 1.10
CA PHE A 28 15.63 -1.53 1.23
C PHE A 28 16.52 -0.99 0.13
N SER A 29 16.21 0.22 -0.34
CA SER A 29 17.03 0.94 -1.31
C SER A 29 17.09 2.42 -0.98
N TRP A 30 18.18 3.07 -1.37
CA TRP A 30 18.40 4.50 -1.17
C TRP A 30 19.33 5.07 -2.24
N GLN A 31 19.36 6.38 -2.33
CA GLN A 31 20.25 7.13 -3.21
C GLN A 31 21.17 8.03 -2.38
N ILE A 32 22.36 8.27 -2.93
CA ILE A 32 23.32 9.21 -2.37
C ILE A 32 23.22 10.51 -3.14
N VAL A 33 23.04 11.61 -2.42
CA VAL A 33 23.08 12.96 -2.97
C VAL A 33 24.28 13.68 -2.43
N SER A 34 25.07 14.30 -3.30
CA SER A 34 26.26 15.07 -2.94
C SER A 34 26.42 16.28 -3.82
N ARG A 35 26.90 17.38 -3.24
CA ARG A 35 27.36 18.55 -3.97
C ARG A 35 28.80 18.38 -4.51
N LYS A 36 29.52 17.37 -4.04
CA LYS A 36 30.87 17.02 -4.48
C LYS A 36 30.85 15.87 -5.46
N THR A 37 31.78 15.87 -6.38
CA THR A 37 32.05 14.73 -7.25
C THR A 37 32.82 13.64 -6.53
N ASN A 38 32.79 12.42 -7.07
CA ASN A 38 33.55 11.26 -6.55
C ASN A 38 33.23 10.86 -5.10
N ILE A 39 31.98 11.01 -4.69
CA ILE A 39 31.49 10.43 -3.44
C ILE A 39 30.94 9.04 -3.73
N SER A 40 31.46 8.05 -3.04
CA SER A 40 31.01 6.65 -3.11
C SER A 40 30.76 6.08 -1.72
N GLN A 41 29.80 5.18 -1.61
CA GLN A 41 29.53 4.49 -0.36
C GLN A 41 30.55 3.39 -0.11
N LYS A 42 31.10 3.36 1.10
CA LYS A 42 31.96 2.30 1.62
C LYS A 42 31.19 1.36 2.53
N SER A 43 30.32 1.91 3.37
CA SER A 43 29.49 1.14 4.30
C SER A 43 28.17 1.81 4.58
N TYR A 44 27.25 1.08 5.17
CA TYR A 44 25.94 1.57 5.60
C TYR A 44 25.54 0.98 6.95
N GLN A 45 24.54 1.58 7.58
CA GLN A 45 23.79 1.02 8.70
C GLN A 45 22.32 1.29 8.49
N ILE A 46 21.49 0.25 8.62
CA ILE A 46 20.03 0.32 8.58
C ILE A 46 19.50 0.00 9.96
N ILE A 47 18.56 0.79 10.46
CA ILE A 47 17.79 0.44 11.65
C ILE A 47 16.30 0.38 11.32
N VAL A 48 15.64 -0.63 11.89
CA VAL A 48 14.18 -0.85 11.76
C VAL A 48 13.59 -0.88 13.16
N SER A 49 12.50 -0.15 13.35
CA SER A 49 11.85 0.02 14.66
C SER A 49 10.37 -0.26 14.61
N SER A 50 9.84 -0.67 15.76
CA SER A 50 8.41 -0.94 15.95
C SER A 50 7.57 0.34 16.13
N SER A 51 8.20 1.49 16.35
CA SER A 51 7.54 2.79 16.44
C SER A 51 8.44 3.92 15.94
N GLU A 52 7.83 5.02 15.52
CA GLU A 52 8.54 6.22 15.08
C GLU A 52 9.35 6.85 16.24
N GLU A 53 8.79 6.83 17.44
CA GLU A 53 9.47 7.33 18.65
C GLU A 53 10.78 6.60 18.91
N LYS A 54 10.79 5.26 18.84
CA LYS A 54 12.01 4.47 19.00
C LYS A 54 13.02 4.77 17.90
N LEU A 55 12.54 4.90 16.65
CA LEU A 55 13.42 5.21 15.53
C LEU A 55 14.05 6.61 15.69
N SER A 56 13.30 7.62 16.16
CA SER A 56 13.82 8.96 16.42
C SER A 56 14.96 8.96 17.45
N ASN A 57 14.87 8.06 18.43
CA ASN A 57 15.91 7.81 19.43
C ASN A 57 17.04 6.88 18.93
N ASN A 58 17.10 6.60 17.62
CA ASN A 58 18.06 5.70 17.00
C ASN A 58 18.04 4.26 17.54
N LEU A 59 16.90 3.80 18.05
CA LEU A 59 16.73 2.45 18.56
C LEU A 59 16.12 1.54 17.47
N GLY A 60 16.91 0.64 16.92
CA GLY A 60 16.47 -0.42 16.00
C GLY A 60 16.00 -1.66 16.76
N ASP A 61 14.88 -1.56 17.48
CA ASP A 61 14.39 -2.65 18.35
C ASP A 61 13.87 -3.87 17.56
N VAL A 62 13.62 -3.71 16.26
CA VAL A 62 13.27 -4.80 15.36
C VAL A 62 14.49 -5.35 14.64
N TRP A 63 15.36 -4.45 14.17
CA TRP A 63 16.62 -4.80 13.53
C TRP A 63 17.56 -3.60 13.48
N ASP A 64 18.81 -3.87 13.78
CA ASP A 64 19.96 -3.00 13.53
C ASP A 64 21.00 -3.82 12.76
N SER A 65 21.36 -3.39 11.57
CA SER A 65 22.37 -4.08 10.76
C SER A 65 23.77 -3.95 11.32
N GLY A 66 24.00 -3.03 12.26
CA GLY A 66 25.34 -2.53 12.54
C GLY A 66 25.96 -1.89 11.29
N ILE A 67 27.24 -1.61 11.34
CA ILE A 67 27.99 -1.07 10.19
C ILE A 67 28.34 -2.24 9.25
N VAL A 68 27.76 -2.21 8.05
CA VAL A 68 28.00 -3.21 7.00
C VAL A 68 28.94 -2.63 5.96
N ASN A 69 30.12 -3.22 5.78
CA ASN A 69 31.06 -2.84 4.74
C ASN A 69 30.56 -3.30 3.36
N SER A 70 29.89 -2.42 2.66
CA SER A 70 29.32 -2.69 1.33
C SER A 70 28.97 -1.40 0.63
N ASN A 71 29.18 -1.34 -0.67
CA ASN A 71 28.72 -0.29 -1.55
C ASN A 71 27.28 -0.51 -2.08
N LYS A 72 26.66 -1.63 -1.68
CA LYS A 72 25.28 -1.94 -2.08
C LYS A 72 24.31 -0.95 -1.46
N SER A 73 23.51 -0.28 -2.28
CA SER A 73 22.48 0.69 -1.88
C SER A 73 21.10 0.38 -2.47
N GLN A 74 20.97 -0.77 -3.12
CA GLN A 74 19.74 -1.19 -3.75
C GLN A 74 19.40 -2.63 -3.34
N LEU A 75 18.12 -2.86 -3.04
CA LEU A 75 17.56 -4.16 -2.72
C LEU A 75 18.35 -4.90 -1.62
N VAL A 76 18.71 -4.19 -0.56
CA VAL A 76 19.35 -4.74 0.62
C VAL A 76 18.32 -5.49 1.44
N ASN A 77 18.49 -6.79 1.61
CA ASN A 77 17.52 -7.66 2.27
C ASN A 77 17.45 -7.40 3.78
N TYR A 78 16.23 -7.40 4.30
CA TYR A 78 15.97 -7.65 5.72
C TYR A 78 16.30 -9.12 6.03
N PRO A 79 17.18 -9.42 6.99
CA PRO A 79 17.72 -10.78 7.11
C PRO A 79 16.84 -11.76 7.90
N ASN A 80 15.86 -11.25 8.67
CA ASN A 80 15.06 -12.07 9.59
C ASN A 80 13.67 -12.37 9.04
N ASN A 81 12.96 -13.30 9.68
CA ASN A 81 11.58 -13.68 9.35
C ASN A 81 10.61 -13.40 10.51
N ASN A 82 10.91 -12.39 11.34
CA ASN A 82 10.17 -12.09 12.57
C ASN A 82 9.16 -10.94 12.41
N LEU A 83 9.01 -10.41 11.22
CA LEU A 83 8.03 -9.34 10.95
C LEU A 83 6.61 -9.90 10.99
N LYS A 84 5.72 -9.17 11.65
CA LYS A 84 4.32 -9.54 11.81
C LYS A 84 3.47 -8.93 10.69
N LYS A 85 2.52 -9.71 10.18
CA LYS A 85 1.51 -9.22 9.23
C LYS A 85 0.73 -8.04 9.83
N GLU A 86 0.16 -7.19 8.97
CA GLU A 86 -0.63 -6.00 9.33
C GLU A 86 0.09 -4.98 10.24
N THR A 87 1.39 -5.12 10.39
CA THR A 87 2.19 -4.27 11.29
C THR A 87 2.99 -3.25 10.48
N LYS A 88 2.96 -2.01 10.94
CA LYS A 88 3.76 -0.91 10.41
C LYS A 88 5.11 -0.87 11.13
N TYR A 89 6.17 -0.78 10.35
CA TYR A 89 7.55 -0.66 10.80
C TYR A 89 8.16 0.61 10.25
N PHE A 90 9.00 1.25 11.03
CA PHE A 90 9.72 2.47 10.67
C PHE A 90 11.19 2.15 10.47
N TRP A 91 11.83 2.83 9.53
CA TRP A 91 13.23 2.58 9.26
C TRP A 91 13.95 3.82 8.73
N LYS A 92 15.26 3.82 8.86
CA LYS A 92 16.15 4.80 8.28
C LYS A 92 17.53 4.18 8.04
N VAL A 93 18.35 4.85 7.23
CA VAL A 93 19.67 4.41 6.85
C VAL A 93 20.68 5.55 6.97
N LYS A 94 21.90 5.21 7.34
CA LYS A 94 23.06 6.09 7.36
C LYS A 94 24.19 5.41 6.59
N ILE A 95 25.03 6.20 5.91
CA ILE A 95 26.16 5.68 5.14
C ILE A 95 27.47 6.32 5.55
N TRP A 96 28.56 5.66 5.24
CA TRP A 96 29.92 6.16 5.31
C TRP A 96 30.50 6.19 3.89
N ASN A 97 31.14 7.28 3.53
CA ASN A 97 31.83 7.39 2.26
C ASN A 97 33.18 6.66 2.25
N GLN A 98 33.90 6.72 1.13
CA GLN A 98 35.22 6.11 0.95
C GLN A 98 36.27 6.63 1.96
N ASP A 99 36.10 7.84 2.50
CA ASP A 99 36.97 8.48 3.47
C ASP A 99 36.57 8.22 4.93
N ASN A 100 35.62 7.29 5.16
CA ASN A 100 35.00 6.98 6.46
C ASN A 100 34.27 8.15 7.11
N LYS A 101 33.85 9.17 6.33
CA LYS A 101 32.94 10.21 6.84
C LYS A 101 31.52 9.70 6.81
N GLU A 102 30.79 9.92 7.90
CA GLU A 102 29.39 9.51 7.98
C GLU A 102 28.43 10.58 7.45
N SER A 103 27.30 10.15 6.87
CA SER A 103 26.16 11.01 6.58
C SER A 103 25.33 11.25 7.84
N SER A 104 24.42 12.21 7.78
CA SER A 104 23.23 12.17 8.67
C SER A 104 22.39 10.94 8.37
N TRP A 105 21.54 10.55 9.31
CA TRP A 105 20.48 9.58 9.03
C TRP A 105 19.57 10.11 7.90
N SER A 106 19.06 9.23 7.09
CA SER A 106 18.02 9.55 6.12
C SER A 106 16.75 10.09 6.79
N GLU A 107 15.82 10.61 6.00
CA GLU A 107 14.44 10.78 6.44
C GLU A 107 13.89 9.46 7.00
N THR A 108 12.96 9.57 7.96
CA THR A 108 12.18 8.42 8.42
C THR A 108 11.30 7.91 7.29
N ALA A 109 11.38 6.61 7.03
CA ALA A 109 10.48 5.92 6.13
C ALA A 109 9.76 4.80 6.87
N PHE A 110 8.70 4.29 6.29
CA PHE A 110 7.98 3.16 6.85
C PHE A 110 7.60 2.13 5.79
N PHE A 111 7.23 0.96 6.24
CA PHE A 111 6.52 -0.04 5.45
C PHE A 111 5.52 -0.78 6.35
N ARG A 112 4.44 -1.25 5.76
CA ARG A 112 3.45 -2.10 6.42
C ARG A 112 3.37 -3.42 5.69
N LEU A 113 3.36 -4.53 6.42
CA LEU A 113 3.11 -5.83 5.83
C LEU A 113 1.63 -6.02 5.55
N ALA A 114 1.33 -6.68 4.45
CA ALA A 114 -0.03 -7.05 4.06
C ALA A 114 -0.69 -7.96 5.11
N PRO A 115 -2.02 -7.99 5.18
CA PRO A 115 -2.74 -8.95 6.02
C PRO A 115 -2.51 -10.38 5.54
N ASP A 116 -2.77 -11.33 6.42
CA ASP A 116 -2.90 -12.71 6.01
C ASP A 116 -4.27 -12.89 5.34
N THR A 117 -4.27 -12.89 4.02
CA THR A 117 -5.49 -13.00 3.23
C THR A 117 -6.25 -14.31 3.45
N SER A 118 -5.59 -15.37 3.94
CA SER A 118 -6.23 -16.63 4.29
C SER A 118 -7.21 -16.49 5.47
N ASN A 119 -6.99 -15.52 6.34
CA ASN A 119 -7.84 -15.20 7.49
C ASN A 119 -8.90 -14.15 7.18
N LEU A 120 -8.76 -13.42 6.09
CA LEU A 120 -9.76 -12.46 5.63
C LEU A 120 -10.92 -13.24 4.99
N LYS A 121 -12.12 -13.05 5.53
CA LYS A 121 -13.36 -13.57 4.93
C LYS A 121 -14.22 -12.41 4.45
N PRO A 122 -13.81 -11.71 3.38
CA PRO A 122 -14.57 -10.59 2.87
C PRO A 122 -15.90 -11.09 2.33
N THR A 123 -16.97 -10.34 2.57
CA THR A 123 -18.27 -10.56 1.96
C THR A 123 -18.48 -9.48 0.91
N TRP A 124 -18.84 -9.90 -0.31
CA TRP A 124 -19.24 -8.97 -1.34
C TRP A 124 -20.56 -8.30 -0.95
N ILE A 125 -20.60 -7.00 -1.11
CA ILE A 125 -21.80 -6.18 -0.91
C ILE A 125 -22.18 -5.54 -2.24
N GLY A 126 -23.47 -5.41 -2.49
CA GLY A 126 -23.98 -4.83 -3.74
C GLY A 126 -25.49 -4.60 -3.68
N ALA A 127 -26.02 -3.98 -4.70
CA ALA A 127 -27.47 -3.90 -4.91
C ALA A 127 -27.87 -4.95 -5.95
N ILE A 128 -28.76 -5.85 -5.57
CA ILE A 128 -29.33 -6.84 -6.48
C ILE A 128 -30.47 -6.15 -7.24
N THR A 129 -30.37 -6.11 -8.57
CA THR A 129 -31.43 -5.60 -9.44
C THR A 129 -32.15 -6.77 -10.11
N LYS A 130 -33.42 -6.59 -10.47
CA LYS A 130 -34.17 -7.62 -11.21
C LYS A 130 -33.53 -8.03 -12.54
N ALA A 131 -32.69 -7.17 -13.11
CA ALA A 131 -32.00 -7.42 -14.35
C ALA A 131 -30.79 -8.37 -14.19
N ASP A 132 -30.20 -8.44 -13.02
CA ASP A 132 -29.07 -9.35 -12.75
C ASP A 132 -29.48 -10.80 -12.86
N SER A 133 -30.77 -11.11 -12.62
CA SER A 133 -31.33 -12.46 -12.75
C SER A 133 -31.52 -12.95 -14.20
N HIS A 134 -31.32 -12.07 -15.19
CA HIS A 134 -31.55 -12.34 -16.61
C HIS A 134 -30.29 -12.36 -17.46
N LEU A 135 -29.13 -12.08 -16.85
CA LEU A 135 -27.86 -12.15 -17.56
C LEU A 135 -27.45 -13.62 -17.71
N PRO A 136 -27.14 -14.08 -18.95
CA PRO A 136 -26.68 -15.45 -19.14
C PRO A 136 -25.34 -15.68 -18.49
N GLU A 137 -25.26 -16.71 -17.66
CA GLU A 137 -24.03 -17.14 -17.01
C GLU A 137 -22.91 -17.43 -18.05
N GLY A 138 -21.70 -16.96 -17.78
CA GLY A 138 -20.46 -17.42 -18.42
C GLY A 138 -20.25 -17.05 -19.88
N ARG A 139 -20.79 -15.94 -20.38
CA ARG A 139 -20.57 -15.57 -21.79
C ARG A 139 -19.65 -14.39 -21.99
N HIS A 140 -18.54 -14.67 -22.65
CA HIS A 140 -17.67 -13.64 -23.20
C HIS A 140 -18.33 -12.99 -24.43
N TYR A 141 -18.43 -11.65 -24.42
CA TYR A 141 -19.00 -10.83 -25.50
C TYR A 141 -18.32 -10.99 -26.90
N HIS A 142 -17.24 -11.76 -26.96
CA HIS A 142 -16.38 -11.92 -28.13
C HIS A 142 -16.48 -13.26 -28.85
N THR A 143 -17.41 -14.14 -28.45
CA THR A 143 -17.57 -15.40 -29.16
C THR A 143 -18.41 -15.22 -30.41
N ALA A 144 -17.92 -15.76 -31.56
CA ALA A 144 -18.53 -15.65 -32.88
C ALA A 144 -19.96 -16.21 -33.01
N THR A 145 -20.44 -16.92 -32.01
CA THR A 145 -21.76 -17.54 -31.94
C THR A 145 -22.87 -16.65 -31.38
N PHE A 146 -22.56 -15.41 -31.03
CA PHE A 146 -23.55 -14.51 -30.45
C PHE A 146 -24.45 -13.90 -31.57
N ASN A 147 -25.72 -14.27 -31.62
CA ASN A 147 -26.68 -13.66 -32.54
C ASN A 147 -26.80 -12.15 -32.26
N ARG A 148 -26.54 -11.31 -33.27
CA ARG A 148 -26.44 -9.86 -33.16
C ARG A 148 -27.69 -9.23 -32.51
N ALA A 149 -28.89 -9.69 -32.91
CA ALA A 149 -30.15 -9.20 -32.34
C ALA A 149 -30.30 -9.50 -30.85
N LYS A 150 -29.81 -10.67 -30.43
CA LYS A 150 -29.82 -11.09 -29.02
C LYS A 150 -28.74 -10.33 -28.21
N LYS A 151 -27.63 -10.01 -28.87
CA LYS A 151 -26.55 -9.16 -28.29
C LYS A 151 -27.07 -7.75 -28.04
N ASP A 152 -27.78 -7.15 -29.01
CA ASP A 152 -28.28 -5.78 -28.89
C ASP A 152 -29.37 -5.65 -27.81
N SER A 153 -30.25 -6.66 -27.66
CA SER A 153 -31.24 -6.66 -26.57
C SER A 153 -30.64 -6.80 -25.17
N ILE A 154 -29.58 -7.61 -25.02
CA ILE A 154 -28.86 -7.78 -23.74
C ILE A 154 -28.02 -6.56 -23.43
N ILE A 155 -27.33 -5.99 -24.43
CA ILE A 155 -26.56 -4.75 -24.26
C ILE A 155 -27.51 -3.60 -23.91
N ASN A 156 -28.65 -3.46 -24.55
CA ASN A 156 -29.60 -2.41 -24.23
C ASN A 156 -30.23 -2.57 -22.84
N ALA A 157 -30.49 -3.79 -22.38
CA ALA A 157 -30.97 -4.07 -21.03
C ALA A 157 -29.88 -3.85 -19.99
N SER A 158 -28.65 -4.30 -20.25
CA SER A 158 -27.49 -4.11 -19.34
C SER A 158 -27.01 -2.65 -19.34
N ASP A 159 -27.14 -1.92 -20.44
CA ASP A 159 -26.68 -0.53 -20.58
C ASP A 159 -27.47 0.43 -19.67
N SER A 160 -28.74 0.15 -19.40
CA SER A 160 -29.51 0.93 -18.42
C SER A 160 -29.05 0.72 -16.98
N LEU A 161 -28.47 -0.44 -16.66
CA LEU A 161 -27.97 -0.81 -15.34
C LEU A 161 -26.49 -0.44 -15.15
N SER A 162 -25.68 -0.62 -16.18
CA SER A 162 -24.27 -0.23 -16.16
C SER A 162 -24.05 1.28 -15.97
N ARG A 163 -25.08 2.09 -16.20
CA ARG A 163 -25.09 3.54 -15.95
C ARG A 163 -25.51 3.92 -14.54
N GLN A 164 -25.91 2.97 -13.71
CA GLN A 164 -26.31 3.24 -12.32
C GLN A 164 -25.14 3.12 -11.39
N SER A 165 -24.76 4.23 -10.75
CA SER A 165 -23.85 4.20 -9.62
C SER A 165 -24.60 3.76 -8.37
N ILE A 166 -24.00 2.85 -7.61
CA ILE A 166 -24.55 2.37 -6.35
C ILE A 166 -23.84 3.11 -5.23
N MET A 167 -24.61 3.68 -4.30
CA MET A 167 -24.07 4.22 -3.06
C MET A 167 -24.35 3.25 -1.93
N LEU A 168 -23.27 2.77 -1.29
CA LEU A 168 -23.33 1.93 -0.12
C LEU A 168 -22.85 2.73 1.09
N ARG A 169 -23.61 2.72 2.16
CA ARG A 169 -23.28 3.45 3.40
C ARG A 169 -23.41 2.53 4.60
N LYS A 170 -22.43 2.60 5.49
CA LYS A 170 -22.47 1.89 6.78
C LYS A 170 -22.01 2.84 7.89
N PRO A 171 -22.91 3.26 8.80
CA PRO A 171 -22.51 3.98 9.99
C PRO A 171 -21.80 3.04 10.98
N PHE A 172 -20.86 3.58 11.72
CA PHE A 172 -20.19 2.92 12.82
C PHE A 172 -19.75 3.94 13.88
N SER A 173 -19.60 3.49 15.13
CA SER A 173 -19.19 4.36 16.23
C SER A 173 -17.83 3.96 16.76
N ILE A 174 -17.04 4.97 17.11
CA ILE A 174 -15.73 4.81 17.72
C ILE A 174 -15.83 5.31 19.16
N SER A 175 -15.47 4.47 20.12
CA SER A 175 -15.50 4.76 21.54
C SER A 175 -14.13 4.90 22.21
N LYS A 176 -13.05 4.76 21.41
CA LYS A 176 -11.66 4.78 21.90
C LYS A 176 -10.79 5.59 20.95
N GLU A 177 -9.68 6.10 21.48
CA GLU A 177 -8.64 6.70 20.67
C GLU A 177 -8.12 5.73 19.61
N ILE A 178 -8.02 6.22 18.38
CA ILE A 178 -7.53 5.45 17.24
C ILE A 178 -6.01 5.59 17.19
N LYS A 179 -5.31 4.49 17.36
CA LYS A 179 -3.85 4.45 17.22
C LYS A 179 -3.40 4.12 15.81
N ASP A 180 -4.18 3.31 15.12
CA ASP A 180 -3.88 2.83 13.77
C ASP A 180 -5.18 2.40 13.10
N ALA A 181 -5.46 2.92 11.92
CA ALA A 181 -6.66 2.59 11.17
C ALA A 181 -6.31 2.38 9.69
N VAL A 182 -6.69 1.23 9.17
CA VAL A 182 -6.41 0.83 7.80
C VAL A 182 -7.67 0.27 7.16
N VAL A 183 -7.94 0.69 5.93
CA VAL A 183 -9.02 0.16 5.11
C VAL A 183 -8.44 -0.68 4.00
N TYR A 184 -8.88 -1.91 3.90
CA TYR A 184 -8.68 -2.79 2.75
C TYR A 184 -9.98 -2.85 1.96
N ILE A 185 -9.96 -2.41 0.72
CA ILE A 185 -11.17 -2.33 -0.10
C ILE A 185 -10.92 -2.84 -1.51
N SER A 186 -11.88 -3.58 -2.03
CA SER A 186 -11.88 -4.08 -3.39
C SER A 186 -13.23 -3.81 -4.06
N GLY A 187 -13.25 -3.76 -5.37
CA GLY A 187 -14.48 -3.64 -6.17
C GLY A 187 -14.37 -4.42 -7.48
N LEU A 188 -15.46 -5.05 -7.90
CA LEU A 188 -15.62 -5.58 -9.23
C LEU A 188 -16.12 -4.44 -10.14
N GLY A 189 -15.23 -3.51 -10.44
CA GLY A 189 -15.48 -2.23 -11.07
C GLY A 189 -14.87 -1.10 -10.27
N HIS A 190 -15.07 0.14 -10.70
CA HIS A 190 -14.52 1.30 -10.01
C HIS A 190 -15.35 1.69 -8.80
N TYR A 191 -14.68 2.14 -7.76
CA TYR A 191 -15.30 2.69 -6.57
C TYR A 191 -14.64 4.02 -6.16
N GLU A 192 -15.36 4.77 -5.39
CA GLU A 192 -14.84 5.88 -4.60
C GLU A 192 -15.18 5.64 -3.12
N LEU A 193 -14.18 5.72 -2.26
CA LEU A 193 -14.36 5.59 -0.82
C LEU A 193 -14.41 6.97 -0.18
N SER A 194 -15.40 7.17 0.68
CA SER A 194 -15.50 8.38 1.50
C SER A 194 -15.72 8.03 2.96
N LEU A 195 -15.16 8.83 3.86
CA LEU A 195 -15.41 8.80 5.30
C LEU A 195 -15.89 10.18 5.74
N ASN A 196 -17.03 10.23 6.40
CA ASN A 196 -17.64 11.50 6.87
C ASN A 196 -17.77 12.55 5.76
N GLY A 197 -18.14 12.11 4.55
CA GLY A 197 -18.32 12.98 3.39
C GLY A 197 -17.01 13.44 2.72
N LYS A 198 -15.85 13.01 3.19
CA LYS A 198 -14.55 13.31 2.58
C LYS A 198 -14.01 12.10 1.83
N LYS A 199 -13.57 12.31 0.59
CA LYS A 199 -12.93 11.27 -0.23
C LYS A 199 -11.65 10.77 0.44
N ILE A 200 -11.48 9.46 0.46
CA ILE A 200 -10.27 8.79 0.96
C ILE A 200 -9.40 8.38 -0.22
N GLY A 201 -8.11 8.75 -0.14
CA GLY A 201 -7.17 8.53 -1.22
C GLY A 201 -7.32 9.54 -2.35
N ASN A 202 -6.38 9.47 -3.28
CA ASN A 202 -6.29 10.36 -4.45
C ASN A 202 -6.28 9.57 -5.78
N SER A 203 -6.53 8.27 -5.71
CA SER A 203 -6.56 7.42 -6.89
C SER A 203 -7.83 7.64 -7.67
N GLU A 204 -7.68 7.80 -8.99
CA GLU A 204 -8.76 7.70 -9.95
C GLU A 204 -8.86 6.25 -10.45
N PHE A 205 -10.07 5.80 -10.77
CA PHE A 205 -10.31 4.45 -11.33
C PHE A 205 -9.76 3.31 -10.46
N ALA A 206 -9.97 3.38 -9.16
CA ALA A 206 -9.59 2.32 -8.23
C ALA A 206 -10.66 1.20 -8.15
N PRO A 207 -10.29 -0.08 -8.00
CA PRO A 207 -8.95 -0.64 -8.09
C PRO A 207 -8.50 -0.81 -9.56
N LEU A 208 -7.22 -1.18 -9.76
CA LEU A 208 -6.75 -1.60 -11.08
C LEU A 208 -7.50 -2.87 -11.52
N TRP A 209 -7.91 -2.87 -12.77
CA TRP A 209 -8.68 -3.97 -13.34
C TRP A 209 -7.82 -5.23 -13.51
N THR A 210 -8.41 -6.39 -13.24
CA THR A 210 -7.79 -7.69 -13.38
C THR A 210 -8.75 -8.65 -14.08
N ASP A 211 -8.27 -9.84 -14.41
CA ASP A 211 -9.13 -10.97 -14.77
C ASP A 211 -9.79 -11.49 -13.48
N TYR A 212 -11.04 -11.09 -13.26
CA TYR A 212 -11.77 -11.38 -12.02
C TYR A 212 -12.00 -12.87 -11.74
N ASP A 213 -11.89 -13.73 -12.77
CA ASP A 213 -11.96 -15.18 -12.60
C ASP A 213 -10.67 -15.73 -11.95
N LYS A 214 -9.56 -14.95 -11.99
CA LYS A 214 -8.26 -15.37 -11.46
C LYS A 214 -7.85 -14.60 -10.22
N SER A 215 -8.08 -13.29 -10.21
CA SER A 215 -7.63 -12.45 -9.11
C SER A 215 -8.41 -11.13 -9.04
N VAL A 216 -8.53 -10.62 -7.84
CA VAL A 216 -9.11 -9.30 -7.57
C VAL A 216 -8.11 -8.48 -6.80
N ASN A 217 -7.79 -7.29 -7.30
CA ASN A 217 -6.94 -6.34 -6.58
C ASN A 217 -7.72 -5.66 -5.45
N TYR A 218 -7.03 -5.35 -4.37
CA TYR A 218 -7.53 -4.46 -3.33
C TYR A 218 -6.61 -3.27 -3.14
N ASN A 219 -7.18 -2.16 -2.73
CA ASN A 219 -6.45 -0.98 -2.32
C ASN A 219 -6.36 -0.91 -0.79
N VAL A 220 -5.30 -0.27 -0.32
CA VAL A 220 -5.08 -0.06 1.11
C VAL A 220 -4.96 1.43 1.37
N TYR A 221 -5.75 1.91 2.32
CA TYR A 221 -5.73 3.30 2.77
C TYR A 221 -5.45 3.36 4.27
N GLU A 222 -4.47 4.14 4.65
CA GLU A 222 -4.25 4.50 6.05
C GLU A 222 -5.13 5.72 6.38
N LEU A 223 -5.84 5.65 7.49
CA LEU A 223 -6.71 6.71 7.96
C LEU A 223 -6.09 7.41 9.17
N SER A 224 -6.09 8.73 9.18
CA SER A 224 -5.63 9.53 10.32
C SER A 224 -6.76 9.78 11.31
N GLN A 225 -6.42 10.05 12.56
CA GLN A 225 -7.37 10.38 13.62
C GLN A 225 -8.33 11.52 13.24
N GLU A 226 -7.84 12.52 12.50
CA GLU A 226 -8.61 13.71 12.11
C GLU A 226 -9.72 13.43 11.09
N GLN A 227 -9.70 12.27 10.45
CA GLN A 227 -10.74 11.85 9.49
C GLN A 227 -11.97 11.28 10.19
N PHE A 228 -11.84 10.94 11.48
CA PHE A 228 -12.92 10.42 12.29
C PHE A 228 -13.58 11.53 13.10
N GLN A 229 -14.85 11.30 13.42
CA GLN A 229 -15.65 12.16 14.30
C GLN A 229 -15.89 11.44 15.62
N ASP A 230 -16.12 12.22 16.67
CA ASP A 230 -16.60 11.67 17.94
C ASP A 230 -18.03 11.14 17.75
N GLY A 231 -18.25 9.89 18.13
CA GLY A 231 -19.53 9.23 17.97
C GLY A 231 -19.70 8.49 16.65
N GLU A 232 -20.76 8.78 15.92
CA GLU A 232 -21.09 8.08 14.66
C GLU A 232 -20.27 8.66 13.50
N ASN A 233 -19.67 7.75 12.74
CA ASN A 233 -18.92 8.01 11.52
C ASN A 233 -19.60 7.41 10.31
#